data_e90b909797a880370d00c0d7c212444f
#
_entry.id   e90b909797a880370d00c0d7c212444f
#
_cell.length_a   1.000
_cell.length_b   1.000
_cell.length_c   1.000
_cell.angle_alpha   90.00
_cell.angle_beta   90.00
_cell.angle_gamma   90.00
#
_symmetry.space_group_name_H-M   'P 1'
#
loop_
_entity.id
_entity.type
_entity.pdbx_description
1 polymer ?
#
loop_
_entity_poly.entity_id
_entity_poly.type
_entity_poly.pdbx_seq_one_letter_code
_entity_poly.pdbx_strand_id
1 'polypeptide(L)'
;MAAKEVRLSDDARQRMFKGANVLANAVKATLGPKGRNAVLEKSYGAPTVTKDGVSVAKEIELKDKFENMGAQMLKEVASHTSDEAGDGTTTATVLAQAIIREGLKAVASGRNPMDIKRGIDKAVLVTTDELKRLSKPCKDSKAIAQVGTISANSDESIGKTIADAMEKVGKEGVITVEEGQGLDNELEVVDGMQFDRGYLSAYFINQQQSQTAEFEKPLIFLCDKKISNIREMLPLLEAVAKAGRPLLVVAEDVEGEALATLVVNNIRGILKVAAVKSPGFGDRRKAMLQDIATLTGGTVISDEVGLSLEKVTVNDLGDAKKVVVAKENTTIIDGAGKATDIKARIESIRRQVEEATSDYDKEKLQERVAKLSGGVALIKVGAATEIEMKEKKARVEDALHATRAAIEEGVVPGGGVALIRTLKALDKLEGANEDQTVGIRILARSIEEPLRNIVENAGEDAAVILNQVKAGKGAYGYNAATGEFGDMLEEGILDPTKVTRLALENAASVAGLLLTTEVMVAEAPKDEEHAHGGMPGGGMGGMDM
;
A
#
# COMPACT_ATOMS: atom_id res chain seq x y z
N MET A 1 -10.86 9.98 34.49
CA MET A 1 -10.54 10.41 33.12
C MET A 1 -9.36 11.37 33.22
N ALA A 2 -8.35 11.24 32.35
CA ALA A 2 -7.26 12.22 32.32
C ALA A 2 -7.79 13.59 31.88
N ALA A 3 -7.23 14.67 32.47
CA ALA A 3 -7.56 16.03 32.05
C ALA A 3 -7.27 16.23 30.56
N LYS A 4 -8.06 17.08 29.90
CA LYS A 4 -7.87 17.40 28.48
C LYS A 4 -7.41 18.85 28.33
N GLU A 5 -6.48 19.05 27.43
CA GLU A 5 -6.06 20.37 26.97
C GLU A 5 -6.78 20.67 25.64
N VAL A 6 -7.31 21.88 25.50
CA VAL A 6 -8.09 22.30 24.34
C VAL A 6 -7.37 23.48 23.67
N ARG A 7 -7.19 23.41 22.36
CA ARG A 7 -6.70 24.50 21.51
C ARG A 7 -7.77 24.89 20.52
N LEU A 8 -7.88 26.18 20.23
CA LEU A 8 -8.99 26.74 19.46
C LEU A 8 -8.44 27.60 18.32
N SER A 9 -9.23 27.70 17.27
CA SER A 9 -9.07 28.66 16.18
C SER A 9 -7.68 28.63 15.53
N ASP A 10 -7.01 29.76 15.44
CA ASP A 10 -5.76 29.89 14.74
C ASP A 10 -4.59 29.16 15.44
N ASP A 11 -4.54 29.16 16.79
CA ASP A 11 -3.51 28.40 17.54
C ASP A 11 -3.58 26.90 17.23
N ALA A 12 -4.79 26.34 17.14
CA ALA A 12 -4.97 24.95 16.76
C ALA A 12 -4.43 24.67 15.35
N ARG A 13 -4.84 25.49 14.37
CA ARG A 13 -4.41 25.33 12.96
C ARG A 13 -2.91 25.51 12.77
N GLN A 14 -2.28 26.50 13.44
CA GLN A 14 -0.85 26.75 13.33
C GLN A 14 -0.02 25.60 13.90
N ARG A 15 -0.43 25.00 15.02
CA ARG A 15 0.25 23.83 15.60
C ARG A 15 0.14 22.61 14.69
N MET A 16 -1.04 22.33 14.16
CA MET A 16 -1.22 21.23 13.18
C MET A 16 -0.33 21.46 11.95
N PHE A 17 -0.33 22.69 11.41
CA PHE A 17 0.49 23.01 10.23
C PHE A 17 1.97 22.86 10.50
N LYS A 18 2.44 23.23 11.70
CA LYS A 18 3.83 23.04 12.08
C LYS A 18 4.23 21.57 12.08
N GLY A 19 3.40 20.71 12.65
CA GLY A 19 3.64 19.25 12.64
C GLY A 19 3.60 18.68 11.22
N ALA A 20 2.60 19.08 10.43
CA ALA A 20 2.48 18.72 9.03
C ALA A 20 3.74 19.12 8.21
N ASN A 21 4.27 20.33 8.45
CA ASN A 21 5.49 20.80 7.78
C ASN A 21 6.74 20.00 8.17
N VAL A 22 6.88 19.60 9.41
CA VAL A 22 8.02 18.77 9.84
C VAL A 22 8.03 17.46 9.04
N LEU A 23 6.90 16.77 8.98
CA LEU A 23 6.78 15.53 8.22
C LEU A 23 7.00 15.75 6.72
N ALA A 24 6.28 16.71 6.12
CA ALA A 24 6.38 16.96 4.68
C ALA A 24 7.80 17.37 4.25
N ASN A 25 8.51 18.16 5.06
CA ASN A 25 9.88 18.57 4.75
C ASN A 25 10.88 17.41 4.81
N ALA A 26 10.64 16.41 5.68
CA ALA A 26 11.45 15.20 5.70
C ALA A 26 11.19 14.33 4.47
N VAL A 27 9.91 14.12 4.13
CA VAL A 27 9.48 13.28 3.01
C VAL A 27 9.87 13.86 1.66
N LYS A 28 9.66 15.17 1.41
CA LYS A 28 9.90 15.81 0.11
C LYS A 28 11.37 15.77 -0.36
N ALA A 29 12.32 15.58 0.57
CA ALA A 29 13.74 15.46 0.23
C ALA A 29 14.04 14.22 -0.64
N THR A 30 13.15 13.25 -0.67
CA THR A 30 13.30 12.00 -1.44
C THR A 30 12.74 12.09 -2.86
N LEU A 31 12.00 13.18 -3.20
CA LEU A 31 11.25 13.28 -4.46
C LEU A 31 12.15 13.49 -5.67
N GLY A 32 11.87 12.73 -6.73
CA GLY A 32 12.49 12.89 -8.05
C GLY A 32 13.84 12.19 -8.21
N PRO A 33 14.44 12.22 -9.42
CA PRO A 33 15.64 11.44 -9.75
C PRO A 33 16.87 11.86 -8.95
N LYS A 34 16.94 13.13 -8.52
CA LYS A 34 17.99 13.66 -7.63
C LYS A 34 17.54 13.76 -6.17
N GLY A 35 16.45 13.12 -5.81
CA GLY A 35 16.02 12.93 -4.42
C GLY A 35 17.07 12.20 -3.59
N ARG A 36 17.16 12.52 -2.29
CA ARG A 36 18.19 12.03 -1.37
C ARG A 36 17.60 11.02 -0.39
N ASN A 37 18.46 10.16 0.14
CA ASN A 37 18.09 9.19 1.15
C ASN A 37 17.74 9.85 2.48
N ALA A 38 16.75 9.30 3.17
CA ALA A 38 16.52 9.50 4.59
C ALA A 38 17.14 8.35 5.38
N VAL A 39 17.65 8.65 6.58
CA VAL A 39 18.19 7.67 7.51
C VAL A 39 17.27 7.59 8.72
N LEU A 40 16.76 6.40 9.01
CA LEU A 40 15.79 6.15 10.07
C LEU A 40 16.47 5.34 11.18
N GLU A 41 16.36 5.82 12.41
CA GLU A 41 16.82 5.11 13.61
C GLU A 41 15.97 3.85 13.83
N LYS A 42 16.60 2.78 14.30
CA LYS A 42 15.88 1.60 14.79
C LYS A 42 16.21 1.37 16.26
N SER A 43 15.23 0.89 17.00
CA SER A 43 15.42 0.53 18.42
C SER A 43 16.50 -0.54 18.62
N TYR A 44 16.70 -1.40 17.61
CA TYR A 44 17.74 -2.44 17.59
C TYR A 44 18.29 -2.62 16.18
N GLY A 45 19.59 -2.79 16.04
CA GLY A 45 20.28 -3.02 14.77
C GLY A 45 20.76 -1.73 14.09
N ALA A 46 21.13 -1.85 12.82
CA ALA A 46 21.62 -0.72 12.03
C ALA A 46 20.46 0.18 11.56
N PRO A 47 20.70 1.51 11.40
CA PRO A 47 19.72 2.42 10.82
C PRO A 47 19.24 1.95 9.44
N THR A 48 17.99 2.22 9.13
CA THR A 48 17.44 1.99 7.78
C THR A 48 17.72 3.21 6.91
N VAL A 49 18.20 2.96 5.69
CA VAL A 49 18.39 3.99 4.67
C VAL A 49 17.31 3.77 3.61
N THR A 50 16.52 4.80 3.30
CA THR A 50 15.41 4.68 2.36
C THR A 50 15.18 5.97 1.58
N LYS A 51 14.59 5.84 0.39
CA LYS A 51 13.99 6.93 -0.40
C LYS A 51 12.46 6.86 -0.41
N ASP A 52 11.88 5.80 0.14
CA ASP A 52 10.44 5.64 0.20
C ASP A 52 9.81 6.65 1.16
N GLY A 53 8.89 7.47 0.64
CA GLY A 53 8.23 8.53 1.38
C GLY A 53 7.31 8.01 2.49
N VAL A 54 6.64 6.87 2.33
CA VAL A 54 5.76 6.31 3.37
C VAL A 54 6.56 5.77 4.53
N SER A 55 7.70 5.13 4.29
CA SER A 55 8.61 4.67 5.35
C SER A 55 9.12 5.85 6.19
N VAL A 56 9.52 6.95 5.54
CA VAL A 56 9.93 8.17 6.25
C VAL A 56 8.77 8.74 7.06
N ALA A 57 7.57 8.83 6.48
CA ALA A 57 6.41 9.40 7.15
C ALA A 57 6.00 8.58 8.39
N LYS A 58 6.06 7.25 8.31
CA LYS A 58 5.67 6.34 9.41
C LYS A 58 6.54 6.50 10.66
N GLU A 59 7.82 6.84 10.52
CA GLU A 59 8.77 6.97 11.63
C GLU A 59 8.70 8.35 12.34
N ILE A 60 8.00 9.34 11.74
CA ILE A 60 7.94 10.67 12.34
C ILE A 60 6.89 10.71 13.43
N GLU A 61 7.36 10.99 14.65
CA GLU A 61 6.56 11.24 15.84
C GLU A 61 7.10 12.47 16.59
N LEU A 62 6.22 13.39 16.98
CA LEU A 62 6.59 14.67 17.59
C LEU A 62 6.22 14.69 19.07
N LYS A 63 7.06 15.34 19.89
CA LYS A 63 6.85 15.47 21.34
C LYS A 63 5.60 16.30 21.70
N ASP A 64 5.37 17.41 20.98
CA ASP A 64 4.16 18.20 21.18
C ASP A 64 2.94 17.47 20.59
N LYS A 65 1.96 17.17 21.42
CA LYS A 65 0.78 16.38 21.03
C LYS A 65 -0.05 17.03 19.92
N PHE A 66 -0.14 18.36 19.91
CA PHE A 66 -0.90 19.09 18.91
C PHE A 66 -0.16 19.16 17.57
N GLU A 67 1.15 19.39 17.60
CA GLU A 67 1.99 19.29 16.40
C GLU A 67 1.97 17.84 15.87
N ASN A 68 2.04 16.85 16.76
CA ASN A 68 1.98 15.44 16.36
C ASN A 68 0.66 15.08 15.67
N MET A 69 -0.48 15.63 16.09
CA MET A 69 -1.75 15.43 15.38
C MET A 69 -1.66 15.90 13.91
N GLY A 70 -1.01 17.04 13.65
CA GLY A 70 -0.78 17.51 12.29
C GLY A 70 0.14 16.60 11.47
N ALA A 71 1.20 16.09 12.10
CA ALA A 71 2.07 15.08 11.46
C ALA A 71 1.30 13.78 11.17
N GLN A 72 0.48 13.29 12.11
CA GLN A 72 -0.33 12.09 11.92
C GLN A 72 -1.36 12.24 10.78
N MET A 73 -1.97 13.42 10.60
CA MET A 73 -2.87 13.66 9.46
C MET A 73 -2.14 13.53 8.12
N LEU A 74 -0.91 14.05 8.01
CA LEU A 74 -0.12 13.86 6.78
C LEU A 74 0.43 12.44 6.64
N LYS A 75 0.73 11.75 7.74
CA LYS A 75 1.06 10.32 7.72
C LYS A 75 -0.08 9.51 7.11
N GLU A 76 -1.33 9.86 7.43
CA GLU A 76 -2.52 9.23 6.86
C GLU A 76 -2.60 9.42 5.34
N VAL A 77 -2.27 10.63 4.83
CA VAL A 77 -2.18 10.88 3.37
C VAL A 77 -1.20 9.92 2.70
N ALA A 78 0.01 9.80 3.26
CA ALA A 78 1.04 8.93 2.71
C ALA A 78 0.62 7.45 2.77
N SER A 79 0.08 7.00 3.91
CA SER A 79 -0.34 5.61 4.11
C SER A 79 -1.50 5.24 3.20
N HIS A 80 -2.53 6.08 3.10
CA HIS A 80 -3.70 5.82 2.24
C HIS A 80 -3.31 5.76 0.76
N THR A 81 -2.41 6.65 0.33
CA THR A 81 -1.91 6.64 -1.05
C THR A 81 -1.09 5.37 -1.33
N SER A 82 -0.27 4.92 -0.37
CA SER A 82 0.46 3.66 -0.46
C SER A 82 -0.48 2.47 -0.55
N ASP A 83 -1.51 2.42 0.29
CA ASP A 83 -2.46 1.28 0.35
C ASP A 83 -3.28 1.15 -0.95
N GLU A 84 -3.66 2.27 -1.59
CA GLU A 84 -4.52 2.27 -2.78
C GLU A 84 -3.75 2.21 -4.12
N ALA A 85 -2.60 2.87 -4.18
CA ALA A 85 -1.81 3.00 -5.41
C ALA A 85 -0.44 2.32 -5.33
N GLY A 86 0.06 2.06 -4.11
CA GLY A 86 1.37 1.48 -3.85
C GLY A 86 2.57 2.38 -4.17
N ASP A 87 2.32 3.58 -4.69
CA ASP A 87 3.32 4.60 -5.04
C ASP A 87 2.70 6.00 -4.92
N GLY A 88 3.48 7.08 -5.14
CA GLY A 88 3.02 8.47 -5.13
C GLY A 88 2.88 9.09 -3.73
N THR A 89 3.35 8.45 -2.70
CA THR A 89 3.27 8.87 -1.29
C THR A 89 3.93 10.23 -1.04
N THR A 90 5.09 10.46 -1.63
CA THR A 90 5.83 11.73 -1.56
C THR A 90 5.08 12.84 -2.29
N THR A 91 4.56 12.58 -3.48
CA THR A 91 3.75 13.53 -4.26
C THR A 91 2.50 13.95 -3.50
N ALA A 92 1.78 13.00 -2.89
CA ALA A 92 0.60 13.26 -2.08
C ALA A 92 0.92 14.14 -0.86
N THR A 93 2.02 13.85 -0.17
CA THR A 93 2.49 14.64 0.99
C THR A 93 2.84 16.07 0.60
N VAL A 94 3.54 16.27 -0.54
CA VAL A 94 3.89 17.58 -1.08
C VAL A 94 2.64 18.38 -1.46
N LEU A 95 1.68 17.75 -2.14
CA LEU A 95 0.41 18.37 -2.50
C LEU A 95 -0.39 18.78 -1.26
N ALA A 96 -0.51 17.91 -0.26
CA ALA A 96 -1.21 18.20 0.98
C ALA A 96 -0.58 19.38 1.71
N GLN A 97 0.76 19.41 1.86
CA GLN A 97 1.48 20.55 2.46
C GLN A 97 1.17 21.85 1.71
N ALA A 98 1.17 21.82 0.39
CA ALA A 98 0.92 23.01 -0.42
C ALA A 98 -0.51 23.53 -0.26
N ILE A 99 -1.51 22.64 -0.32
CA ILE A 99 -2.92 22.99 -0.14
C ILE A 99 -3.15 23.57 1.26
N ILE A 100 -2.60 22.96 2.30
CA ILE A 100 -2.70 23.45 3.68
C ILE A 100 -2.05 24.84 3.80
N ARG A 101 -0.84 25.02 3.28
CA ARG A 101 -0.08 26.28 3.33
C ARG A 101 -0.85 27.43 2.67
N GLU A 102 -1.34 27.22 1.46
CA GLU A 102 -2.06 28.25 0.73
C GLU A 102 -3.48 28.47 1.31
N GLY A 103 -4.13 27.39 1.75
CA GLY A 103 -5.44 27.47 2.38
C GLY A 103 -5.42 28.22 3.71
N LEU A 104 -4.44 27.99 4.58
CA LEU A 104 -4.31 28.71 5.86
C LEU A 104 -4.11 30.22 5.68
N LYS A 105 -3.41 30.66 4.62
CA LYS A 105 -3.30 32.09 4.29
C LYS A 105 -4.66 32.71 4.01
N ALA A 106 -5.52 31.98 3.27
CA ALA A 106 -6.86 32.43 2.95
C ALA A 106 -7.77 32.45 4.20
N VAL A 107 -7.72 31.40 5.05
CA VAL A 107 -8.46 31.34 6.30
C VAL A 107 -8.04 32.47 7.26
N ALA A 108 -6.74 32.72 7.40
CA ALA A 108 -6.20 33.79 8.23
C ALA A 108 -6.60 35.19 7.72
N SER A 109 -6.89 35.35 6.42
CA SER A 109 -7.44 36.58 5.84
C SER A 109 -8.95 36.76 6.04
N GLY A 110 -9.60 35.85 6.77
CA GLY A 110 -11.03 35.91 7.09
C GLY A 110 -11.96 35.23 6.08
N ARG A 111 -11.45 34.43 5.14
CA ARG A 111 -12.25 33.65 4.20
C ARG A 111 -12.89 32.46 4.90
N ASN A 112 -14.09 32.05 4.44
CA ASN A 112 -14.81 30.92 5.01
C ASN A 112 -14.14 29.58 4.68
N PRO A 113 -13.60 28.82 5.65
CA PRO A 113 -12.88 27.57 5.39
C PRO A 113 -13.76 26.48 4.76
N MET A 114 -15.05 26.45 5.05
CA MET A 114 -15.97 25.48 4.46
C MET A 114 -16.20 25.74 2.97
N ASP A 115 -16.28 27.01 2.57
CA ASP A 115 -16.41 27.36 1.16
C ASP A 115 -15.09 27.20 0.40
N ILE A 116 -13.96 27.54 1.04
CA ILE A 116 -12.62 27.22 0.49
C ILE A 116 -12.55 25.71 0.19
N LYS A 117 -12.92 24.84 1.14
CA LYS A 117 -12.93 23.39 0.94
C LYS A 117 -13.80 22.97 -0.24
N ARG A 118 -15.04 23.50 -0.34
CA ARG A 118 -15.93 23.21 -1.48
C ARG A 118 -15.31 23.62 -2.82
N GLY A 119 -14.59 24.73 -2.84
CA GLY A 119 -13.85 25.19 -4.01
C GLY A 119 -12.71 24.25 -4.39
N ILE A 120 -11.94 23.77 -3.39
CA ILE A 120 -10.88 22.77 -3.57
C ILE A 120 -11.48 21.46 -4.11
N ASP A 121 -12.54 20.94 -3.48
CA ASP A 121 -13.22 19.71 -3.90
C ASP A 121 -13.68 19.78 -5.37
N LYS A 122 -14.28 20.92 -5.77
CA LYS A 122 -14.70 21.17 -7.16
C LYS A 122 -13.51 21.17 -8.13
N ALA A 123 -12.41 21.78 -7.75
CA ALA A 123 -11.20 21.84 -8.56
C ALA A 123 -10.53 20.47 -8.69
N VAL A 124 -10.54 19.64 -7.63
CA VAL A 124 -10.05 18.24 -7.66
C VAL A 124 -10.81 17.43 -8.70
N LEU A 125 -12.14 17.48 -8.70
CA LEU A 125 -12.95 16.74 -9.68
C LEU A 125 -12.56 17.12 -11.12
N VAL A 126 -12.45 18.41 -11.41
CA VAL A 126 -12.05 18.87 -12.76
C VAL A 126 -10.64 18.44 -13.12
N THR A 127 -9.71 18.49 -12.16
CA THR A 127 -8.31 18.09 -12.37
C THR A 127 -8.21 16.58 -12.63
N THR A 128 -8.92 15.76 -11.86
CA THR A 128 -8.92 14.29 -12.02
C THR A 128 -9.56 13.86 -13.34
N ASP A 129 -10.62 14.52 -13.77
CA ASP A 129 -11.24 14.26 -15.09
C ASP A 129 -10.29 14.64 -16.23
N GLU A 130 -9.56 15.73 -16.09
CA GLU A 130 -8.55 16.13 -17.07
C GLU A 130 -7.35 15.17 -17.10
N LEU A 131 -6.88 14.68 -15.94
CA LEU A 131 -5.84 13.65 -15.86
C LEU A 131 -6.27 12.37 -16.60
N LYS A 132 -7.51 11.90 -16.38
CA LYS A 132 -8.07 10.75 -17.11
C LYS A 132 -8.10 10.99 -18.63
N ARG A 133 -8.42 12.22 -19.06
CA ARG A 133 -8.42 12.59 -20.47
C ARG A 133 -7.03 12.65 -21.09
N LEU A 134 -6.01 13.02 -20.32
CA LEU A 134 -4.61 13.04 -20.75
C LEU A 134 -3.99 11.64 -20.77
N SER A 135 -4.58 10.69 -20.08
CA SER A 135 -4.07 9.32 -19.92
C SER A 135 -3.96 8.60 -21.28
N LYS A 136 -2.84 7.89 -21.44
CA LYS A 136 -2.60 6.98 -22.57
C LYS A 136 -2.54 5.54 -22.04
N PRO A 137 -3.16 4.57 -22.74
CA PRO A 137 -3.11 3.17 -22.32
C PRO A 137 -1.66 2.63 -22.26
N CYS A 138 -1.31 1.97 -21.16
CA CYS A 138 -0.02 1.26 -20.99
C CYS A 138 -0.21 -0.20 -21.38
N LYS A 139 0.10 -0.57 -22.64
CA LYS A 139 -0.18 -1.91 -23.17
C LYS A 139 1.05 -2.68 -23.64
N ASP A 140 2.13 -2.00 -23.98
CA ASP A 140 3.36 -2.60 -24.48
C ASP A 140 4.41 -2.81 -23.39
N SER A 141 5.23 -3.83 -23.54
CA SER A 141 6.30 -4.19 -22.60
C SER A 141 7.30 -3.04 -22.40
N LYS A 142 7.51 -2.20 -23.43
CA LYS A 142 8.39 -1.03 -23.34
C LYS A 142 7.85 0.02 -22.38
N ALA A 143 6.56 0.37 -22.47
CA ALA A 143 5.94 1.34 -21.55
C ALA A 143 5.93 0.81 -20.12
N ILE A 144 5.67 -0.50 -19.93
CA ILE A 144 5.74 -1.17 -18.62
C ILE A 144 7.15 -1.05 -18.03
N ALA A 145 8.18 -1.37 -18.83
CA ALA A 145 9.57 -1.23 -18.40
C ALA A 145 9.94 0.21 -18.03
N GLN A 146 9.47 1.20 -18.80
CA GLN A 146 9.72 2.61 -18.53
C GLN A 146 9.07 3.07 -17.21
N VAL A 147 7.80 2.72 -16.97
CA VAL A 147 7.13 3.00 -15.68
C VAL A 147 7.90 2.36 -14.53
N GLY A 148 8.24 1.08 -14.64
CA GLY A 148 9.03 0.37 -13.62
C GLY A 148 10.39 1.02 -13.38
N THR A 149 11.08 1.47 -14.43
CA THR A 149 12.37 2.17 -14.33
C THR A 149 12.23 3.49 -13.57
N ILE A 150 11.22 4.31 -13.89
CA ILE A 150 11.00 5.61 -13.24
C ILE A 150 10.68 5.42 -11.76
N SER A 151 9.73 4.54 -11.42
CA SER A 151 9.38 4.25 -10.03
C SER A 151 10.53 3.61 -9.25
N ALA A 152 11.41 2.85 -9.93
CA ALA A 152 12.64 2.29 -9.35
C ALA A 152 13.81 3.29 -9.28
N ASN A 153 13.57 4.60 -9.27
CA ASN A 153 14.60 5.65 -9.25
C ASN A 153 15.60 5.56 -10.42
N SER A 154 15.11 5.34 -11.64
CA SER A 154 15.86 5.22 -12.89
C SER A 154 16.73 3.94 -12.99
N ASP A 155 16.37 2.88 -12.27
CA ASP A 155 17.01 1.56 -12.39
C ASP A 155 16.37 0.75 -13.53
N GLU A 156 17.00 0.78 -14.70
CA GLU A 156 16.52 0.06 -15.90
C GLU A 156 16.46 -1.46 -15.70
N SER A 157 17.34 -2.02 -14.85
CA SER A 157 17.37 -3.46 -14.60
C SER A 157 16.09 -3.93 -13.89
N ILE A 158 15.58 -3.14 -12.94
CA ILE A 158 14.33 -3.39 -12.23
C ILE A 158 13.14 -3.27 -13.19
N GLY A 159 13.08 -2.18 -13.97
CA GLY A 159 12.00 -1.97 -14.94
C GLY A 159 11.90 -3.12 -15.96
N LYS A 160 13.04 -3.57 -16.49
CA LYS A 160 13.08 -4.72 -17.40
C LYS A 160 12.64 -6.02 -16.73
N THR A 161 13.13 -6.32 -15.53
CA THR A 161 12.75 -7.52 -14.79
C THR A 161 11.23 -7.58 -14.54
N ILE A 162 10.60 -6.45 -14.21
CA ILE A 162 9.14 -6.37 -14.02
C ILE A 162 8.40 -6.58 -15.34
N ALA A 163 8.85 -5.97 -16.44
CA ALA A 163 8.25 -6.16 -17.75
C ALA A 163 8.36 -7.63 -18.21
N ASP A 164 9.51 -8.26 -18.05
CA ASP A 164 9.73 -9.68 -18.35
C ASP A 164 8.86 -10.59 -17.48
N ALA A 165 8.67 -10.24 -16.20
CA ALA A 165 7.78 -10.95 -15.30
C ALA A 165 6.31 -10.86 -15.76
N MET A 166 5.85 -9.64 -16.10
CA MET A 166 4.49 -9.40 -16.61
C MET A 166 4.23 -10.11 -17.94
N GLU A 167 5.22 -10.20 -18.81
CA GLU A 167 5.11 -10.94 -20.08
C GLU A 167 4.93 -12.43 -19.86
N LYS A 168 5.64 -13.01 -18.86
CA LYS A 168 5.59 -14.45 -18.56
C LYS A 168 4.28 -14.86 -17.87
N VAL A 169 3.79 -14.09 -16.91
CA VAL A 169 2.59 -14.46 -16.15
C VAL A 169 1.31 -13.82 -16.68
N GLY A 170 1.42 -12.85 -17.61
CA GLY A 170 0.28 -12.13 -18.17
C GLY A 170 -0.25 -11.04 -17.21
N LYS A 171 -1.29 -10.31 -17.68
CA LYS A 171 -1.86 -9.17 -16.93
C LYS A 171 -2.52 -9.55 -15.62
N GLU A 172 -3.12 -10.73 -15.57
CA GLU A 172 -3.79 -11.29 -14.38
C GLU A 172 -2.85 -12.12 -13.51
N GLY A 173 -1.60 -12.27 -13.94
CA GLY A 173 -0.57 -13.04 -13.25
C GLY A 173 -0.08 -12.35 -12.00
N VAL A 174 0.34 -13.13 -11.03
CA VAL A 174 0.86 -12.65 -9.75
C VAL A 174 2.36 -12.50 -9.83
N ILE A 175 2.86 -11.36 -9.37
CA ILE A 175 4.29 -11.11 -9.21
C ILE A 175 4.55 -10.83 -7.74
N THR A 176 5.48 -11.55 -7.13
CA THR A 176 5.93 -11.34 -5.75
C THR A 176 7.42 -11.07 -5.72
N VAL A 177 7.86 -10.32 -4.71
CA VAL A 177 9.26 -9.93 -4.53
C VAL A 177 9.80 -10.64 -3.29
N GLU A 178 10.90 -11.35 -3.44
CA GLU A 178 11.54 -12.09 -2.35
C GLU A 178 13.03 -11.70 -2.23
N GLU A 179 13.61 -11.97 -1.08
CA GLU A 179 15.03 -11.83 -0.86
C GLU A 179 15.78 -12.99 -1.55
N GLY A 180 16.69 -12.66 -2.47
CA GLY A 180 17.57 -13.60 -3.15
C GLY A 180 18.81 -13.92 -2.32
N GLN A 181 19.57 -14.92 -2.75
CA GLN A 181 20.85 -15.28 -2.13
C GLN A 181 22.06 -14.77 -2.91
N GLY A 182 21.82 -14.27 -4.13
CA GLY A 182 22.85 -13.76 -5.04
C GLY A 182 23.05 -12.24 -4.97
N LEU A 183 23.91 -11.73 -5.84
CA LEU A 183 24.15 -10.29 -6.03
C LEU A 183 23.20 -9.69 -7.07
N ASP A 184 22.77 -10.50 -8.03
CA ASP A 184 21.89 -10.09 -9.13
C ASP A 184 20.43 -10.44 -8.85
N ASN A 185 19.51 -9.72 -9.51
CA ASN A 185 18.10 -10.05 -9.47
C ASN A 185 17.82 -11.28 -10.36
N GLU A 186 17.02 -12.21 -9.87
CA GLU A 186 16.59 -13.39 -10.61
C GLU A 186 15.07 -13.39 -10.78
N LEU A 187 14.59 -13.87 -11.92
CA LEU A 187 13.17 -14.06 -12.22
C LEU A 187 12.87 -15.56 -12.38
N GLU A 188 12.09 -16.10 -11.46
CA GLU A 188 11.57 -17.46 -11.48
C GLU A 188 10.05 -17.43 -11.67
N VAL A 189 9.50 -18.39 -12.42
CA VAL A 189 8.04 -18.57 -12.53
C VAL A 189 7.69 -19.94 -11.98
N VAL A 190 6.78 -19.97 -11.03
CA VAL A 190 6.33 -21.18 -10.32
C VAL A 190 4.82 -21.32 -10.40
N ASP A 191 4.33 -22.56 -10.19
CA ASP A 191 2.90 -22.82 -10.06
C ASP A 191 2.36 -22.10 -8.81
N GLY A 192 1.25 -21.38 -8.95
CA GLY A 192 0.69 -20.62 -7.84
C GLY A 192 -0.55 -19.84 -8.25
N MET A 193 -1.24 -19.25 -7.27
CA MET A 193 -2.38 -18.38 -7.54
C MET A 193 -2.59 -17.36 -6.43
N GLN A 194 -3.27 -16.29 -6.77
CA GLN A 194 -3.79 -15.32 -5.81
C GLN A 194 -5.31 -15.25 -5.87
N PHE A 195 -5.93 -15.03 -4.73
CA PHE A 195 -7.37 -14.77 -4.64
C PHE A 195 -7.67 -13.62 -3.67
N ASP A 196 -8.78 -12.93 -3.93
CA ASP A 196 -9.17 -11.68 -3.28
C ASP A 196 -9.86 -11.94 -1.94
N ARG A 197 -9.13 -12.46 -0.99
CA ARG A 197 -9.53 -12.65 0.42
C ARG A 197 -8.29 -12.56 1.30
N GLY A 198 -8.29 -11.62 2.23
CA GLY A 198 -7.21 -11.45 3.20
C GLY A 198 -7.52 -12.09 4.56
N TYR A 199 -6.65 -11.84 5.52
CA TYR A 199 -6.77 -12.38 6.86
C TYR A 199 -8.03 -11.90 7.59
N LEU A 200 -8.65 -12.81 8.37
CA LEU A 200 -9.83 -12.49 9.18
C LEU A 200 -9.50 -11.69 10.46
N SER A 201 -8.23 -11.61 10.81
CA SER A 201 -7.77 -10.87 11.98
C SER A 201 -6.36 -10.35 11.78
N ALA A 202 -6.13 -9.07 12.09
CA ALA A 202 -4.81 -8.46 12.08
C ALA A 202 -3.82 -9.11 13.07
N TYR A 203 -4.30 -9.86 14.06
CA TYR A 203 -3.45 -10.61 14.99
C TYR A 203 -2.73 -11.82 14.35
N PHE A 204 -3.02 -12.15 13.11
CA PHE A 204 -2.27 -13.14 12.32
C PHE A 204 -1.01 -12.55 11.67
N ILE A 205 -0.87 -11.23 11.59
CA ILE A 205 0.27 -10.54 10.99
C ILE A 205 1.56 -10.91 11.72
N ASN A 206 2.56 -11.36 10.98
CA ASN A 206 3.90 -11.65 11.47
C ASN A 206 4.99 -10.79 10.80
N GLN A 207 4.64 -10.09 9.73
CA GLN A 207 5.48 -9.10 9.05
C GLN A 207 4.88 -7.71 9.24
N GLN A 208 5.41 -6.96 10.22
CA GLN A 208 4.85 -5.65 10.59
C GLN A 208 5.02 -4.58 9.52
N GLN A 209 6.09 -4.65 8.73
CA GLN A 209 6.35 -3.66 7.68
C GLN A 209 5.37 -3.78 6.52
N SER A 210 5.16 -4.99 6.02
CA SER A 210 4.23 -5.28 4.91
C SER A 210 2.80 -5.53 5.37
N GLN A 211 2.54 -5.57 6.68
CA GLN A 211 1.23 -5.90 7.25
C GLN A 211 0.67 -7.23 6.72
N THR A 212 1.53 -8.23 6.55
CA THR A 212 1.20 -9.56 6.02
C THR A 212 1.46 -10.67 7.04
N ALA A 213 0.78 -11.81 6.83
CA ALA A 213 1.12 -13.08 7.46
C ALA A 213 1.81 -13.96 6.41
N GLU A 214 3.09 -14.27 6.61
CA GLU A 214 3.90 -15.08 5.69
C GLU A 214 4.27 -16.40 6.34
N PHE A 215 4.03 -17.49 5.63
CA PHE A 215 4.30 -18.85 6.11
C PHE A 215 5.12 -19.64 5.10
N GLU A 216 6.26 -20.15 5.54
CA GLU A 216 7.09 -21.09 4.79
C GLU A 216 6.61 -22.52 5.03
N LYS A 217 6.46 -23.28 3.94
CA LYS A 217 5.98 -24.67 3.94
C LYS A 217 4.70 -24.88 4.74
N PRO A 218 3.65 -24.05 4.56
CA PRO A 218 2.41 -24.16 5.29
C PRO A 218 1.64 -25.41 4.86
N LEU A 219 0.82 -25.91 5.78
CA LEU A 219 -0.30 -26.78 5.47
C LEU A 219 -1.53 -25.92 5.12
N ILE A 220 -2.36 -26.37 4.18
CA ILE A 220 -3.51 -25.62 3.71
C ILE A 220 -4.77 -26.46 3.92
N PHE A 221 -5.63 -25.97 4.81
CA PHE A 221 -6.90 -26.59 5.10
C PHE A 221 -8.01 -25.90 4.32
N LEU A 222 -8.79 -26.66 3.54
CA LEU A 222 -9.85 -26.16 2.65
C LEU A 222 -11.20 -26.69 3.10
N CYS A 223 -12.15 -25.80 3.44
CA CYS A 223 -13.46 -26.16 3.96
C CYS A 223 -14.58 -25.35 3.29
N ASP A 224 -15.61 -26.02 2.78
CA ASP A 224 -16.81 -25.39 2.21
C ASP A 224 -17.91 -25.15 3.26
N LYS A 225 -17.53 -24.92 4.52
CA LYS A 225 -18.44 -24.63 5.63
C LYS A 225 -17.95 -23.47 6.46
N LYS A 226 -18.86 -22.88 7.23
CA LYS A 226 -18.52 -21.98 8.32
C LYS A 226 -17.95 -22.78 9.50
N ILE A 227 -16.90 -22.22 10.10
CA ILE A 227 -16.27 -22.78 11.29
C ILE A 227 -16.53 -21.82 12.44
N SER A 228 -17.48 -22.17 13.31
CA SER A 228 -17.80 -21.42 14.53
C SER A 228 -17.41 -22.18 15.80
N ASN A 229 -17.39 -23.52 15.75
CA ASN A 229 -17.01 -24.38 16.84
C ASN A 229 -15.63 -24.99 16.62
N ILE A 230 -14.67 -24.61 17.44
CA ILE A 230 -13.28 -25.09 17.33
C ILE A 230 -13.11 -26.57 17.70
N ARG A 231 -14.02 -27.13 18.47
CA ARG A 231 -13.89 -28.51 19.02
C ARG A 231 -13.77 -29.55 17.91
N GLU A 232 -14.48 -29.35 16.80
CA GLU A 232 -14.43 -30.26 15.66
C GLU A 232 -13.06 -30.27 14.95
N MET A 233 -12.28 -29.17 15.10
CA MET A 233 -10.94 -29.03 14.52
C MET A 233 -9.82 -29.40 15.50
N LEU A 234 -10.08 -29.61 16.79
CA LEU A 234 -9.04 -29.85 17.77
C LEU A 234 -8.07 -30.99 17.39
N PRO A 235 -8.55 -32.17 16.91
CA PRO A 235 -7.64 -33.25 16.53
C PRO A 235 -6.68 -32.84 15.40
N LEU A 236 -7.19 -32.07 14.42
CA LEU A 236 -6.38 -31.55 13.32
C LEU A 236 -5.35 -30.52 13.81
N LEU A 237 -5.77 -29.56 14.63
CA LEU A 237 -4.89 -28.53 15.17
C LEU A 237 -3.76 -29.12 16.03
N GLU A 238 -4.06 -30.15 16.84
CA GLU A 238 -3.05 -30.88 17.60
C GLU A 238 -2.06 -31.62 16.68
N ALA A 239 -2.54 -32.22 15.61
CA ALA A 239 -1.68 -32.91 14.64
C ALA A 239 -0.78 -31.92 13.89
N VAL A 240 -1.31 -30.76 13.48
CA VAL A 240 -0.53 -29.68 12.83
C VAL A 240 0.51 -29.10 13.81
N ALA A 241 0.12 -28.86 15.07
CA ALA A 241 1.05 -28.38 16.08
C ALA A 241 2.20 -29.36 16.33
N LYS A 242 1.92 -30.66 16.39
CA LYS A 242 2.94 -31.73 16.48
C LYS A 242 3.85 -31.77 15.25
N ALA A 243 3.32 -31.49 14.06
CA ALA A 243 4.11 -31.41 12.83
C ALA A 243 5.02 -30.18 12.79
N GLY A 244 4.77 -29.17 13.65
CA GLY A 244 5.56 -27.92 13.71
C GLY A 244 5.45 -27.03 12.46
N ARG A 245 4.45 -27.27 11.62
CA ARG A 245 4.23 -26.54 10.37
C ARG A 245 3.15 -25.46 10.52
N PRO A 246 3.27 -24.32 9.86
CA PRO A 246 2.21 -23.31 9.82
C PRO A 246 0.95 -23.85 9.15
N LEU A 247 -0.22 -23.28 9.47
CA LEU A 247 -1.51 -23.63 8.91
C LEU A 247 -2.20 -22.42 8.29
N LEU A 248 -2.60 -22.54 7.03
CA LEU A 248 -3.58 -21.65 6.43
C LEU A 248 -4.96 -22.32 6.46
N VAL A 249 -5.95 -21.67 7.05
CA VAL A 249 -7.35 -22.11 7.06
C VAL A 249 -8.12 -21.30 6.03
N VAL A 250 -8.64 -21.94 5.00
CA VAL A 250 -9.52 -21.35 3.99
C VAL A 250 -10.91 -21.98 4.17
N ALA A 251 -11.86 -21.21 4.68
CA ALA A 251 -13.21 -21.70 4.94
C ALA A 251 -14.27 -20.71 4.43
N GLU A 252 -15.52 -21.12 4.35
CA GLU A 252 -16.61 -20.18 4.03
C GLU A 252 -16.57 -18.95 4.94
N ASP A 253 -16.43 -19.19 6.25
CA ASP A 253 -16.14 -18.19 7.27
C ASP A 253 -15.51 -18.86 8.48
N VAL A 254 -14.73 -18.09 9.28
CA VAL A 254 -14.27 -18.53 10.59
C VAL A 254 -14.65 -17.45 11.59
N GLU A 255 -15.53 -17.77 12.52
CA GLU A 255 -16.14 -16.76 13.39
C GLU A 255 -16.23 -17.24 14.86
N GLY A 256 -16.55 -16.30 15.74
CA GLY A 256 -16.84 -16.57 17.15
C GLY A 256 -15.68 -17.24 17.91
N GLU A 257 -15.99 -18.34 18.62
CA GLU A 257 -15.03 -19.08 19.44
C GLU A 257 -13.87 -19.65 18.62
N ALA A 258 -14.15 -20.09 17.39
CA ALA A 258 -13.14 -20.67 16.52
C ALA A 258 -12.07 -19.65 16.14
N LEU A 259 -12.46 -18.48 15.67
CA LEU A 259 -11.52 -17.40 15.31
C LEU A 259 -10.72 -16.93 16.53
N ALA A 260 -11.39 -16.70 17.67
CA ALA A 260 -10.73 -16.27 18.91
C ALA A 260 -9.67 -17.29 19.36
N THR A 261 -9.97 -18.58 19.27
CA THR A 261 -9.05 -19.65 19.65
C THR A 261 -7.83 -19.70 18.73
N LEU A 262 -8.03 -19.60 17.40
CA LEU A 262 -6.91 -19.55 16.45
C LEU A 262 -6.01 -18.34 16.72
N VAL A 263 -6.59 -17.16 16.94
CA VAL A 263 -5.86 -15.93 17.28
C VAL A 263 -5.04 -16.11 18.57
N VAL A 264 -5.64 -16.61 19.64
CA VAL A 264 -4.95 -16.83 20.93
C VAL A 264 -3.78 -17.80 20.78
N ASN A 265 -3.97 -18.90 20.04
CA ASN A 265 -2.90 -19.87 19.83
C ASN A 265 -1.77 -19.32 18.96
N ASN A 266 -2.09 -18.46 17.98
CA ASN A 266 -1.09 -17.74 17.17
C ASN A 266 -0.27 -16.77 18.03
N ILE A 267 -0.94 -15.94 18.85
CA ILE A 267 -0.28 -14.97 19.74
C ILE A 267 0.63 -15.69 20.77
N ARG A 268 0.18 -16.83 21.29
CA ARG A 268 0.97 -17.66 22.24
C ARG A 268 2.11 -18.42 21.58
N GLY A 269 2.20 -18.41 20.25
CA GLY A 269 3.22 -19.16 19.51
C GLY A 269 3.05 -20.68 19.55
N ILE A 270 1.88 -21.19 20.02
CA ILE A 270 1.57 -22.62 20.07
C ILE A 270 1.33 -23.16 18.65
N LEU A 271 0.66 -22.35 17.82
CA LEU A 271 0.35 -22.70 16.44
C LEU A 271 0.53 -21.44 15.57
N LYS A 272 1.37 -21.52 14.55
CA LYS A 272 1.45 -20.48 13.53
C LYS A 272 0.29 -20.69 12.56
N VAL A 273 -0.70 -19.80 12.58
CA VAL A 273 -1.93 -19.96 11.79
C VAL A 273 -2.45 -18.63 11.27
N ALA A 274 -3.05 -18.65 10.09
CA ALA A 274 -3.93 -17.60 9.60
C ALA A 274 -5.22 -18.22 9.08
N ALA A 275 -6.32 -17.47 9.17
CA ALA A 275 -7.62 -17.86 8.64
C ALA A 275 -8.10 -16.79 7.65
N VAL A 276 -8.61 -17.24 6.52
CA VAL A 276 -9.16 -16.41 5.44
C VAL A 276 -10.51 -16.97 4.99
N LYS A 277 -11.36 -16.10 4.45
CA LYS A 277 -12.59 -16.55 3.78
C LYS A 277 -12.26 -17.17 2.43
N SER A 278 -13.00 -18.20 2.06
CA SER A 278 -12.91 -18.76 0.71
C SER A 278 -13.39 -17.74 -0.34
N PRO A 279 -12.73 -17.69 -1.51
CA PRO A 279 -13.14 -16.79 -2.58
C PRO A 279 -14.46 -17.26 -3.24
N GLY A 280 -15.25 -16.31 -3.74
CA GLY A 280 -16.52 -16.57 -4.41
C GLY A 280 -17.69 -16.84 -3.46
N PHE A 281 -18.85 -17.16 -4.05
CA PHE A 281 -20.09 -17.46 -3.34
C PHE A 281 -20.80 -18.64 -4.02
N GLY A 282 -21.57 -19.44 -3.24
CA GLY A 282 -22.33 -20.58 -3.76
C GLY A 282 -21.46 -21.57 -4.54
N ASP A 283 -21.90 -21.98 -5.72
CA ASP A 283 -21.17 -22.97 -6.55
C ASP A 283 -19.81 -22.48 -7.04
N ARG A 284 -19.65 -21.16 -7.21
CA ARG A 284 -18.35 -20.57 -7.54
C ARG A 284 -17.34 -20.73 -6.41
N ARG A 285 -17.77 -20.59 -5.15
CA ARG A 285 -16.92 -20.83 -3.99
C ARG A 285 -16.39 -22.26 -4.00
N LYS A 286 -17.27 -23.26 -4.21
CA LYS A 286 -16.88 -24.67 -4.32
C LYS A 286 -15.89 -24.90 -5.45
N ALA A 287 -16.16 -24.31 -6.61
CA ALA A 287 -15.29 -24.42 -7.77
C ALA A 287 -13.90 -23.83 -7.51
N MET A 288 -13.81 -22.66 -6.84
CA MET A 288 -12.54 -22.03 -6.49
C MET A 288 -11.79 -22.78 -5.39
N LEU A 289 -12.49 -23.33 -4.38
CA LEU A 289 -11.87 -24.22 -3.40
C LEU A 289 -11.25 -25.44 -4.06
N GLN A 290 -11.95 -26.02 -5.07
CA GLN A 290 -11.43 -27.15 -5.84
C GLN A 290 -10.22 -26.78 -6.70
N ASP A 291 -10.16 -25.53 -7.21
CA ASP A 291 -9.00 -25.01 -7.93
C ASP A 291 -7.78 -24.91 -6.99
N ILE A 292 -8.00 -24.38 -5.77
CA ILE A 292 -6.95 -24.31 -4.73
C ILE A 292 -6.51 -25.72 -4.31
N ALA A 293 -7.46 -26.66 -4.13
CA ALA A 293 -7.15 -28.04 -3.79
C ALA A 293 -6.29 -28.71 -4.87
N THR A 294 -6.63 -28.50 -6.14
CA THR A 294 -5.85 -29.04 -7.28
C THR A 294 -4.43 -28.46 -7.30
N LEU A 295 -4.29 -27.14 -7.04
CA LEU A 295 -3.00 -26.47 -7.00
C LEU A 295 -2.11 -26.95 -5.84
N THR A 296 -2.70 -27.23 -4.69
CA THR A 296 -1.97 -27.55 -3.45
C THR A 296 -1.89 -29.04 -3.14
N GLY A 297 -2.61 -29.87 -3.92
CA GLY A 297 -2.70 -31.32 -3.71
C GLY A 297 -3.55 -31.70 -2.50
N GLY A 298 -4.36 -30.77 -1.97
CA GLY A 298 -5.25 -31.00 -0.84
C GLY A 298 -6.64 -31.48 -1.23
N THR A 299 -7.49 -31.68 -0.23
CA THR A 299 -8.89 -32.10 -0.38
C THR A 299 -9.83 -31.05 0.20
N VAL A 300 -10.90 -30.71 -0.53
CA VAL A 300 -11.94 -29.81 -0.01
C VAL A 300 -12.85 -30.60 0.94
N ILE A 301 -12.95 -30.13 2.17
CA ILE A 301 -13.82 -30.71 3.19
C ILE A 301 -15.23 -30.14 3.00
N SER A 302 -16.17 -31.01 2.59
CA SER A 302 -17.57 -30.64 2.40
C SER A 302 -18.48 -31.83 2.72
N ASP A 303 -19.77 -31.57 2.98
CA ASP A 303 -20.76 -32.61 3.21
C ASP A 303 -20.96 -33.53 1.99
N GLU A 304 -20.76 -32.95 0.79
CA GLU A 304 -20.91 -33.69 -0.47
C GLU A 304 -19.87 -34.81 -0.64
N VAL A 305 -18.67 -34.61 -0.09
CA VAL A 305 -17.57 -35.59 -0.11
C VAL A 305 -17.69 -36.59 1.06
N GLY A 306 -18.61 -36.34 2.00
CA GLY A 306 -18.80 -37.19 3.17
C GLY A 306 -17.69 -37.08 4.22
N LEU A 307 -16.84 -36.08 4.13
CA LEU A 307 -15.79 -35.77 5.09
C LEU A 307 -16.30 -34.79 6.15
N SER A 308 -16.32 -35.21 7.40
CA SER A 308 -16.62 -34.35 8.54
C SER A 308 -15.33 -33.74 9.09
N LEU A 309 -15.43 -32.53 9.68
CA LEU A 309 -14.29 -31.81 10.28
C LEU A 309 -13.50 -32.64 11.31
N GLU A 310 -14.22 -33.53 12.07
CA GLU A 310 -13.63 -34.41 13.08
C GLU A 310 -12.73 -35.51 12.52
N LYS A 311 -12.91 -35.87 11.24
CA LYS A 311 -12.19 -36.98 10.59
C LYS A 311 -11.02 -36.52 9.71
N VAL A 312 -10.81 -35.21 9.58
CA VAL A 312 -9.75 -34.65 8.77
C VAL A 312 -8.39 -34.96 9.38
N THR A 313 -7.48 -35.39 8.52
CA THR A 313 -6.10 -35.72 8.88
C THR A 313 -5.12 -34.76 8.18
N VAL A 314 -3.87 -34.74 8.59
CA VAL A 314 -2.82 -33.95 7.94
C VAL A 314 -2.64 -34.33 6.45
N ASN A 315 -2.97 -35.57 6.08
CA ASN A 315 -2.86 -36.04 4.71
C ASN A 315 -3.93 -35.47 3.76
N ASP A 316 -5.00 -34.92 4.30
CA ASP A 316 -6.08 -34.28 3.54
C ASP A 316 -5.77 -32.81 3.25
N LEU A 317 -4.73 -32.27 3.92
CA LEU A 317 -4.33 -30.88 3.76
C LEU A 317 -3.51 -30.68 2.48
N GLY A 318 -3.68 -29.53 1.87
CA GLY A 318 -2.81 -29.07 0.80
C GLY A 318 -1.44 -28.62 1.34
N ASP A 319 -0.48 -28.54 0.44
CA ASP A 319 0.89 -28.12 0.73
C ASP A 319 1.34 -27.07 -0.28
N ALA A 320 2.19 -26.12 0.16
CA ALA A 320 2.82 -25.14 -0.70
C ALA A 320 4.21 -24.76 -0.14
N LYS A 321 5.06 -24.21 -1.00
CA LYS A 321 6.36 -23.69 -0.57
C LYS A 321 6.20 -22.47 0.32
N LYS A 322 5.31 -21.55 -0.05
CA LYS A 322 5.04 -20.31 0.70
C LYS A 322 3.60 -19.86 0.53
N VAL A 323 3.07 -19.21 1.56
CA VAL A 323 1.80 -18.48 1.51
C VAL A 323 2.00 -17.09 2.08
N VAL A 324 1.46 -16.09 1.39
CA VAL A 324 1.42 -14.69 1.82
C VAL A 324 -0.04 -14.27 1.95
N VAL A 325 -0.46 -13.89 3.15
CA VAL A 325 -1.82 -13.39 3.43
C VAL A 325 -1.72 -11.91 3.78
N ALA A 326 -2.25 -11.07 2.89
CA ALA A 326 -2.37 -9.63 3.08
C ALA A 326 -3.77 -9.26 3.60
N LYS A 327 -4.07 -7.97 3.70
CA LYS A 327 -5.36 -7.46 4.16
C LYS A 327 -6.52 -7.84 3.22
N GLU A 328 -6.28 -7.80 1.91
CA GLU A 328 -7.32 -7.97 0.88
C GLU A 328 -7.14 -9.24 0.03
N ASN A 329 -5.99 -9.87 0.07
CA ASN A 329 -5.68 -11.02 -0.79
C ASN A 329 -4.82 -12.08 -0.10
N THR A 330 -4.82 -13.28 -0.68
CA THR A 330 -3.99 -14.41 -0.28
C THR A 330 -3.30 -14.98 -1.51
N THR A 331 -1.97 -15.09 -1.45
CA THR A 331 -1.13 -15.66 -2.52
C THR A 331 -0.55 -17.00 -2.08
N ILE A 332 -0.78 -18.03 -2.86
CA ILE A 332 -0.20 -19.37 -2.71
C ILE A 332 0.92 -19.50 -3.75
N ILE A 333 2.12 -19.81 -3.30
CA ILE A 333 3.33 -19.87 -4.13
C ILE A 333 3.85 -21.30 -4.12
N ASP A 334 4.06 -21.88 -5.31
CA ASP A 334 4.63 -23.20 -5.52
C ASP A 334 3.84 -24.27 -4.73
N GLY A 335 2.58 -24.47 -5.15
CA GLY A 335 1.69 -25.49 -4.59
C GLY A 335 2.17 -26.90 -4.97
N ALA A 336 1.97 -27.86 -4.06
CA ALA A 336 2.42 -29.25 -4.25
C ALA A 336 1.50 -30.10 -5.14
N GLY A 337 0.51 -29.51 -5.81
CA GLY A 337 -0.36 -30.19 -6.77
C GLY A 337 0.41 -30.72 -7.97
N LYS A 338 -0.06 -31.82 -8.53
CA LYS A 338 0.59 -32.40 -9.72
C LYS A 338 0.31 -31.53 -10.95
N ALA A 339 1.34 -31.17 -11.70
CA ALA A 339 1.20 -30.40 -12.93
C ALA A 339 0.22 -31.01 -13.95
N THR A 340 0.09 -32.35 -13.97
CA THR A 340 -0.91 -33.06 -14.79
C THR A 340 -2.33 -32.73 -14.39
N ASP A 341 -2.60 -32.67 -13.08
CA ASP A 341 -3.94 -32.43 -12.52
C ASP A 341 -4.32 -30.96 -12.68
N ILE A 342 -3.35 -30.05 -12.51
CA ILE A 342 -3.52 -28.61 -12.77
C ILE A 342 -3.87 -28.38 -14.24
N LYS A 343 -3.13 -28.99 -15.19
CA LYS A 343 -3.42 -28.90 -16.62
C LYS A 343 -4.81 -29.46 -16.97
N ALA A 344 -5.15 -30.64 -16.43
CA ALA A 344 -6.46 -31.24 -16.64
C ALA A 344 -7.58 -30.34 -16.11
N ARG A 345 -7.36 -29.68 -14.96
CA ARG A 345 -8.30 -28.71 -14.39
C ARG A 345 -8.50 -27.50 -15.28
N ILE A 346 -7.43 -26.91 -15.79
CA ILE A 346 -7.46 -25.78 -16.74
C ILE A 346 -8.25 -26.15 -17.99
N GLU A 347 -7.98 -27.31 -18.59
CA GLU A 347 -8.70 -27.80 -19.77
C GLU A 347 -10.19 -28.03 -19.50
N SER A 348 -10.53 -28.53 -18.30
CA SER A 348 -11.93 -28.68 -17.87
C SER A 348 -12.64 -27.33 -17.79
N ILE A 349 -11.98 -26.29 -17.23
CA ILE A 349 -12.56 -24.94 -17.12
C ILE A 349 -12.68 -24.30 -18.52
N ARG A 350 -11.71 -24.50 -19.42
CA ARG A 350 -11.78 -24.01 -20.81
C ARG A 350 -13.00 -24.58 -21.56
N ARG A 351 -13.29 -25.87 -21.39
CA ARG A 351 -14.51 -26.45 -21.96
C ARG A 351 -15.77 -25.81 -21.39
N GLN A 352 -15.81 -25.54 -20.09
CA GLN A 352 -16.93 -24.81 -19.47
C GLN A 352 -17.09 -23.38 -20.05
N VAL A 353 -15.99 -22.69 -20.41
CA VAL A 353 -16.04 -21.39 -21.11
C VAL A 353 -16.74 -21.52 -22.47
N GLU A 354 -16.44 -22.59 -23.22
CA GLU A 354 -17.04 -22.84 -24.53
C GLU A 354 -18.54 -23.18 -24.42
N GLU A 355 -18.94 -23.90 -23.38
CA GLU A 355 -20.33 -24.33 -23.12
C GLU A 355 -21.18 -23.21 -22.48
N ALA A 356 -20.55 -22.22 -21.84
CA ALA A 356 -21.25 -21.14 -21.15
C ALA A 356 -22.02 -20.25 -22.14
N THR A 357 -23.28 -19.95 -21.80
CA THR A 357 -24.17 -19.11 -22.63
C THR A 357 -24.18 -17.64 -22.20
N SER A 358 -23.82 -17.35 -20.94
CA SER A 358 -23.75 -16.01 -20.37
C SER A 358 -22.35 -15.42 -20.54
N ASP A 359 -22.24 -14.20 -21.05
CA ASP A 359 -20.96 -13.48 -21.15
C ASP A 359 -20.31 -13.27 -19.79
N TYR A 360 -21.11 -13.01 -18.76
CA TYR A 360 -20.64 -12.90 -17.38
C TYR A 360 -20.03 -14.22 -16.87
N ASP A 361 -20.66 -15.36 -17.15
CA ASP A 361 -20.11 -16.66 -16.72
C ASP A 361 -18.85 -17.01 -17.51
N LYS A 362 -18.80 -16.69 -18.80
CA LYS A 362 -17.58 -16.80 -19.62
C LYS A 362 -16.43 -15.99 -19.03
N GLU A 363 -16.67 -14.73 -18.69
CA GLU A 363 -15.68 -13.86 -18.08
C GLU A 363 -15.13 -14.45 -16.77
N LYS A 364 -16.02 -14.91 -15.89
CA LYS A 364 -15.62 -15.51 -14.59
C LYS A 364 -14.91 -16.86 -14.72
N LEU A 365 -15.23 -17.64 -15.71
CA LEU A 365 -14.51 -18.87 -16.03
C LEU A 365 -13.13 -18.57 -16.63
N GLN A 366 -13.03 -17.56 -17.51
CA GLN A 366 -11.75 -17.09 -18.05
C GLN A 366 -10.82 -16.54 -16.97
N GLU A 367 -11.35 -15.79 -15.99
CA GLU A 367 -10.60 -15.34 -14.82
C GLU A 367 -10.00 -16.51 -14.03
N ARG A 368 -10.77 -17.60 -13.82
CA ARG A 368 -10.27 -18.81 -13.16
C ARG A 368 -9.16 -19.50 -13.95
N VAL A 369 -9.32 -19.58 -15.28
CA VAL A 369 -8.27 -20.11 -16.15
C VAL A 369 -7.00 -19.26 -16.01
N ALA A 370 -7.12 -17.94 -16.08
CA ALA A 370 -5.99 -17.02 -15.96
C ALA A 370 -5.26 -17.19 -14.61
N LYS A 371 -6.01 -17.27 -13.50
CA LYS A 371 -5.44 -17.46 -12.15
C LYS A 371 -4.70 -18.79 -11.99
N LEU A 372 -5.17 -19.88 -12.61
CA LEU A 372 -4.52 -21.19 -12.55
C LEU A 372 -3.35 -21.34 -13.53
N SER A 373 -3.45 -20.71 -14.73
CA SER A 373 -2.46 -20.89 -15.80
C SER A 373 -1.33 -19.87 -15.75
N GLY A 374 -1.56 -18.71 -15.13
CA GLY A 374 -0.57 -17.61 -15.06
C GLY A 374 0.60 -17.91 -14.13
N GLY A 375 0.40 -18.73 -13.11
CA GLY A 375 1.41 -18.98 -12.10
C GLY A 375 1.74 -17.74 -11.27
N VAL A 376 2.87 -17.80 -10.57
CA VAL A 376 3.44 -16.69 -9.80
C VAL A 376 4.86 -16.44 -10.25
N ALA A 377 5.14 -15.20 -10.68
CA ALA A 377 6.51 -14.76 -10.95
C ALA A 377 7.16 -14.30 -9.63
N LEU A 378 8.30 -14.89 -9.32
CA LEU A 378 9.11 -14.55 -8.16
C LEU A 378 10.29 -13.69 -8.62
N ILE A 379 10.31 -12.42 -8.23
CA ILE A 379 11.47 -11.56 -8.40
C ILE A 379 12.32 -11.69 -7.14
N LYS A 380 13.42 -12.42 -7.25
CA LYS A 380 14.41 -12.57 -6.17
C LYS A 380 15.41 -11.43 -6.27
N VAL A 381 15.43 -10.57 -5.28
CA VAL A 381 16.28 -9.39 -5.25
C VAL A 381 17.66 -9.77 -4.72
N GLY A 382 18.72 -9.46 -5.47
CA GLY A 382 20.10 -9.67 -5.07
C GLY A 382 20.78 -8.39 -4.56
N ALA A 383 21.58 -8.52 -3.48
CA ALA A 383 22.39 -7.42 -2.95
C ALA A 383 23.58 -7.93 -2.13
N ALA A 384 24.57 -7.06 -1.89
CA ALA A 384 25.78 -7.41 -1.15
C ALA A 384 25.56 -7.36 0.39
N THR A 385 24.60 -6.58 0.86
CA THR A 385 24.31 -6.40 2.29
C THR A 385 22.81 -6.48 2.56
N GLU A 386 22.44 -6.85 3.79
CA GLU A 386 21.04 -6.91 4.22
C GLU A 386 20.33 -5.53 4.13
N ILE A 387 21.05 -4.44 4.39
CA ILE A 387 20.51 -3.07 4.30
C ILE A 387 20.18 -2.74 2.84
N GLU A 388 21.10 -3.00 1.92
CA GLU A 388 20.92 -2.81 0.49
C GLU A 388 19.81 -3.72 -0.06
N MET A 389 19.74 -4.96 0.41
CA MET A 389 18.69 -5.92 0.05
C MET A 389 17.30 -5.38 0.36
N LYS A 390 17.09 -4.88 1.58
CA LYS A 390 15.80 -4.34 2.02
C LYS A 390 15.41 -3.07 1.25
N GLU A 391 16.38 -2.18 0.99
CA GLU A 391 16.14 -0.98 0.19
C GLU A 391 15.76 -1.36 -1.25
N LYS A 392 16.52 -2.25 -1.87
CA LYS A 392 16.29 -2.67 -3.25
C LYS A 392 14.98 -3.45 -3.40
N LYS A 393 14.62 -4.29 -2.40
CA LYS A 393 13.33 -4.99 -2.36
C LYS A 393 12.17 -4.00 -2.32
N ALA A 394 12.19 -3.02 -1.42
CA ALA A 394 11.15 -1.99 -1.35
C ALA A 394 11.00 -1.24 -2.67
N ARG A 395 12.11 -0.87 -3.31
CA ARG A 395 12.12 -0.19 -4.61
C ARG A 395 11.53 -1.04 -5.74
N VAL A 396 11.77 -2.36 -5.74
CA VAL A 396 11.13 -3.29 -6.68
C VAL A 396 9.63 -3.42 -6.43
N GLU A 397 9.22 -3.45 -5.16
CA GLU A 397 7.80 -3.49 -4.76
C GLU A 397 7.07 -2.22 -5.21
N ASP A 398 7.62 -1.03 -4.98
CA ASP A 398 7.06 0.25 -5.45
C ASP A 398 6.93 0.27 -6.98
N ALA A 399 7.98 -0.15 -7.69
CA ALA A 399 7.96 -0.23 -9.16
C ALA A 399 6.92 -1.22 -9.70
N LEU A 400 6.69 -2.33 -9.00
CA LEU A 400 5.65 -3.30 -9.34
C LEU A 400 4.25 -2.70 -9.14
N HIS A 401 4.02 -1.99 -8.04
CA HIS A 401 2.74 -1.31 -7.78
C HIS A 401 2.46 -0.23 -8.82
N ALA A 402 3.45 0.61 -9.13
CA ALA A 402 3.33 1.64 -10.16
C ALA A 402 3.01 1.06 -11.55
N THR A 403 3.65 -0.06 -11.91
CA THR A 403 3.37 -0.75 -13.19
C THR A 403 1.95 -1.32 -13.25
N ARG A 404 1.45 -1.89 -12.17
CA ARG A 404 0.05 -2.35 -12.08
C ARG A 404 -0.93 -1.18 -12.22
N ALA A 405 -0.70 -0.08 -11.49
CA ALA A 405 -1.50 1.13 -11.60
C ALA A 405 -1.51 1.71 -13.03
N ALA A 406 -0.36 1.65 -13.75
CA ALA A 406 -0.26 2.08 -15.13
C ALA A 406 -1.03 1.18 -16.10
N ILE A 407 -1.10 -0.12 -15.86
CA ILE A 407 -1.89 -1.05 -16.67
C ILE A 407 -3.39 -0.80 -16.47
N GLU A 408 -3.81 -0.49 -15.23
CA GLU A 408 -5.21 -0.25 -14.87
C GLU A 408 -5.77 1.05 -15.47
N GLU A 409 -5.12 2.18 -15.27
CA GLU A 409 -5.64 3.50 -15.66
C GLU A 409 -4.80 4.21 -16.74
N GLY A 410 -3.75 3.57 -17.25
CA GLY A 410 -2.85 4.19 -18.23
C GLY A 410 -1.79 5.08 -17.59
N VAL A 411 -1.09 5.83 -18.44
CA VAL A 411 0.03 6.70 -18.08
C VAL A 411 -0.18 8.13 -18.57
N VAL A 412 0.39 9.07 -17.84
CA VAL A 412 0.46 10.49 -18.17
C VAL A 412 1.92 10.95 -18.23
N PRO A 413 2.23 12.12 -18.84
CA PRO A 413 3.58 12.69 -18.77
C PRO A 413 4.03 12.88 -17.31
N GLY A 414 5.16 12.30 -16.95
CA GLY A 414 5.70 12.30 -15.59
C GLY A 414 6.38 13.63 -15.20
N GLY A 415 7.08 13.58 -14.06
CA GLY A 415 7.81 14.75 -13.55
C GLY A 415 6.92 15.92 -13.12
N GLY A 416 5.65 15.67 -12.78
CA GLY A 416 4.67 16.68 -12.43
C GLY A 416 4.05 17.43 -13.62
N VAL A 417 4.44 17.10 -14.86
CA VAL A 417 3.96 17.78 -16.09
C VAL A 417 2.46 17.60 -16.29
N ALA A 418 1.92 16.41 -16.05
CA ALA A 418 0.50 16.14 -16.19
C ALA A 418 -0.35 17.09 -15.34
N LEU A 419 0.01 17.30 -14.07
CA LEU A 419 -0.66 18.25 -13.18
C LEU A 419 -0.62 19.67 -13.73
N ILE A 420 0.52 20.11 -14.27
CA ILE A 420 0.65 21.45 -14.90
C ILE A 420 -0.27 21.60 -16.12
N ARG A 421 -0.49 20.54 -16.89
CA ARG A 421 -1.41 20.58 -18.04
C ARG A 421 -2.86 20.76 -17.64
N THR A 422 -3.26 20.31 -16.45
CA THR A 422 -4.64 20.48 -15.96
C THR A 422 -4.97 21.92 -15.55
N LEU A 423 -3.98 22.80 -15.34
CA LEU A 423 -4.19 24.20 -14.97
C LEU A 423 -5.14 24.92 -15.93
N LYS A 424 -5.07 24.64 -17.24
CA LYS A 424 -5.95 25.27 -18.24
C LYS A 424 -7.43 24.97 -18.02
N ALA A 425 -7.76 23.81 -17.46
CA ALA A 425 -9.13 23.46 -17.12
C ALA A 425 -9.63 24.24 -15.90
N LEU A 426 -8.72 24.60 -14.99
CA LEU A 426 -9.02 25.39 -13.79
C LEU A 426 -9.13 26.89 -14.06
N ASP A 427 -8.47 27.43 -15.10
CA ASP A 427 -8.48 28.86 -15.43
C ASP A 427 -9.89 29.44 -15.63
N LYS A 428 -10.82 28.63 -16.14
CA LYS A 428 -12.21 29.03 -16.42
C LYS A 428 -13.20 28.55 -15.37
N LEU A 429 -12.70 27.88 -14.33
CA LEU A 429 -13.56 27.32 -13.29
C LEU A 429 -13.85 28.38 -12.23
N GLU A 430 -15.15 28.66 -12.00
CA GLU A 430 -15.62 29.58 -10.99
C GLU A 430 -16.33 28.85 -9.86
N GLY A 431 -16.19 29.34 -8.64
CA GLY A 431 -16.95 28.89 -7.49
C GLY A 431 -18.37 29.46 -7.48
N ALA A 432 -19.26 28.92 -6.64
CA ALA A 432 -20.58 29.50 -6.41
C ALA A 432 -20.51 30.86 -5.66
N ASN A 433 -19.37 31.12 -5.01
CA ASN A 433 -19.05 32.41 -4.37
C ASN A 433 -17.54 32.68 -4.44
N GLU A 434 -17.12 33.84 -3.93
CA GLU A 434 -15.72 34.27 -3.98
C GLU A 434 -14.80 33.34 -3.19
N ASP A 435 -15.22 32.84 -2.03
CA ASP A 435 -14.40 31.95 -1.20
C ASP A 435 -14.19 30.56 -1.86
N GLN A 436 -15.19 30.04 -2.56
CA GLN A 436 -15.02 28.84 -3.39
C GLN A 436 -14.07 29.09 -4.57
N THR A 437 -14.14 30.26 -5.20
CA THR A 437 -13.19 30.66 -6.26
C THR A 437 -11.76 30.75 -5.72
N VAL A 438 -11.58 31.23 -4.49
CA VAL A 438 -10.28 31.21 -3.80
C VAL A 438 -9.82 29.76 -3.57
N GLY A 439 -10.71 28.86 -3.17
CA GLY A 439 -10.40 27.43 -3.04
C GLY A 439 -9.88 26.80 -4.34
N ILE A 440 -10.50 27.12 -5.48
CA ILE A 440 -10.04 26.69 -6.81
C ILE A 440 -8.61 27.20 -7.09
N ARG A 441 -8.34 28.47 -6.80
CA ARG A 441 -7.01 29.08 -6.99
C ARG A 441 -5.94 28.48 -6.07
N ILE A 442 -6.31 28.10 -4.84
CA ILE A 442 -5.43 27.39 -3.91
C ILE A 442 -4.99 26.07 -4.51
N LEU A 443 -5.92 25.27 -5.06
CA LEU A 443 -5.56 24.02 -5.72
C LEU A 443 -4.68 24.28 -6.95
N ALA A 444 -5.06 25.20 -7.82
CA ALA A 444 -4.28 25.55 -9.02
C ALA A 444 -2.83 25.93 -8.67
N ARG A 445 -2.62 26.66 -7.55
CA ARG A 445 -1.26 26.97 -7.08
C ARG A 445 -0.54 25.74 -6.51
N SER A 446 -1.27 24.87 -5.81
CA SER A 446 -0.69 23.73 -5.10
C SER A 446 -0.23 22.62 -6.05
N ILE A 447 -0.91 22.40 -7.17
CA ILE A 447 -0.53 21.35 -8.15
C ILE A 447 0.79 21.67 -8.91
N GLU A 448 1.36 22.85 -8.74
CA GLU A 448 2.70 23.19 -9.24
C GLU A 448 3.82 22.62 -8.36
N GLU A 449 3.56 22.34 -7.09
CA GLU A 449 4.58 22.00 -6.09
C GLU A 449 5.34 20.69 -6.37
N PRO A 450 4.73 19.61 -6.89
CA PRO A 450 5.51 18.43 -7.24
C PRO A 450 6.65 18.72 -8.23
N LEU A 451 6.36 19.41 -9.34
CA LEU A 451 7.41 19.82 -10.28
C LEU A 451 8.44 20.76 -9.62
N ARG A 452 7.99 21.73 -8.81
CA ARG A 452 8.90 22.63 -8.08
C ARG A 452 9.88 21.87 -7.20
N ASN A 453 9.39 20.92 -6.41
CA ASN A 453 10.24 20.14 -5.51
C ASN A 453 11.21 19.21 -6.25
N ILE A 454 10.81 18.61 -7.38
CA ILE A 454 11.70 17.82 -8.24
C ILE A 454 12.86 18.69 -8.72
N VAL A 455 12.57 19.90 -9.18
CA VAL A 455 13.56 20.87 -9.69
C VAL A 455 14.46 21.38 -8.57
N GLU A 456 13.89 21.75 -7.41
CA GLU A 456 14.65 22.19 -6.23
C GLU A 456 15.60 21.10 -5.73
N ASN A 457 15.15 19.83 -5.70
CA ASN A 457 16.01 18.70 -5.35
C ASN A 457 17.13 18.45 -6.38
N ALA A 458 16.91 18.87 -7.63
CA ALA A 458 17.94 18.87 -8.67
C ALA A 458 18.96 20.02 -8.53
N GLY A 459 18.68 21.01 -7.68
CA GLY A 459 19.54 22.18 -7.46
C GLY A 459 19.31 23.33 -8.45
N GLU A 460 18.17 23.33 -9.15
CA GLU A 460 17.83 24.31 -10.19
C GLU A 460 16.75 25.30 -9.73
N ASP A 461 16.60 26.42 -10.46
CA ASP A 461 15.55 27.41 -10.17
C ASP A 461 14.17 26.91 -10.62
N ALA A 462 13.36 26.52 -9.65
CA ALA A 462 12.03 25.98 -9.89
C ALA A 462 11.07 26.98 -10.56
N ALA A 463 11.24 28.29 -10.34
CA ALA A 463 10.34 29.28 -10.94
C ALA A 463 10.60 29.43 -12.44
N VAL A 464 11.87 29.45 -12.84
CA VAL A 464 12.27 29.54 -14.25
C VAL A 464 11.79 28.31 -15.03
N ILE A 465 12.10 27.11 -14.51
CA ILE A 465 11.74 25.85 -15.16
C ILE A 465 10.22 25.67 -15.24
N LEU A 466 9.49 25.94 -14.17
CA LEU A 466 8.02 25.87 -14.18
C LEU A 466 7.41 26.78 -15.25
N ASN A 467 7.91 28.00 -15.41
CA ASN A 467 7.40 28.93 -16.43
C ASN A 467 7.62 28.40 -17.85
N GLN A 468 8.78 27.79 -18.12
CA GLN A 468 9.06 27.15 -19.42
C GLN A 468 8.15 25.94 -19.65
N VAL A 469 7.94 25.08 -18.65
CA VAL A 469 7.02 23.94 -18.74
C VAL A 469 5.58 24.39 -18.96
N LYS A 470 5.11 25.45 -18.28
CA LYS A 470 3.77 26.04 -18.48
C LYS A 470 3.57 26.57 -19.90
N ALA A 471 4.59 27.20 -20.49
CA ALA A 471 4.55 27.71 -21.87
C ALA A 471 4.49 26.58 -22.90
N GLY A 472 5.01 25.40 -22.56
CA GLY A 472 4.99 24.21 -23.41
C GLY A 472 3.59 23.59 -23.58
N LYS A 473 3.47 22.64 -24.52
CA LYS A 473 2.22 21.92 -24.84
C LYS A 473 2.46 20.41 -24.76
N GLY A 474 1.36 19.66 -24.63
CA GLY A 474 1.42 18.18 -24.64
C GLY A 474 2.31 17.66 -23.51
N ALA A 475 3.21 16.76 -23.84
CA ALA A 475 4.12 16.12 -22.88
C ALA A 475 5.45 16.89 -22.68
N TYR A 476 5.61 18.08 -23.25
CA TYR A 476 6.82 18.89 -23.07
C TYR A 476 7.06 19.20 -21.60
N GLY A 477 8.21 18.82 -21.07
CA GLY A 477 8.56 18.95 -19.66
C GLY A 477 10.06 19.13 -19.44
N TYR A 478 10.49 18.95 -18.20
CA TYR A 478 11.89 19.07 -17.78
C TYR A 478 12.37 17.74 -17.19
N ASN A 479 13.41 17.19 -17.78
CA ASN A 479 14.10 16.01 -17.27
C ASN A 479 15.11 16.41 -16.20
N ALA A 480 14.74 16.27 -14.95
CA ALA A 480 15.59 16.66 -13.82
C ALA A 480 16.86 15.79 -13.65
N ALA A 481 16.91 14.61 -14.30
CA ALA A 481 18.12 13.78 -14.29
C ALA A 481 19.20 14.36 -15.19
N THR A 482 18.83 14.76 -16.42
CA THR A 482 19.78 15.29 -17.44
C THR A 482 19.92 16.80 -17.42
N GLY A 483 18.92 17.53 -16.95
CA GLY A 483 18.87 19.00 -17.01
C GLY A 483 18.31 19.54 -18.32
N GLU A 484 17.67 18.71 -19.15
CA GLU A 484 17.19 19.06 -20.47
C GLU A 484 15.67 19.15 -20.53
N PHE A 485 15.16 19.90 -21.51
CA PHE A 485 13.73 19.97 -21.83
C PHE A 485 13.42 19.07 -23.00
N GLY A 486 12.33 18.29 -22.91
CA GLY A 486 11.93 17.37 -23.94
C GLY A 486 10.49 16.89 -23.82
N ASP A 487 10.10 15.94 -24.65
CA ASP A 487 8.82 15.23 -24.52
C ASP A 487 8.95 14.09 -23.51
N MET A 488 8.29 14.23 -22.36
CA MET A 488 8.39 13.27 -21.25
C MET A 488 7.93 11.86 -21.65
N LEU A 489 6.98 11.75 -22.57
CA LEU A 489 6.52 10.44 -23.06
C LEU A 489 7.56 9.78 -23.96
N GLU A 490 8.23 10.54 -24.82
CA GLU A 490 9.29 10.03 -25.71
C GLU A 490 10.53 9.66 -24.91
N GLU A 491 10.86 10.44 -23.88
CA GLU A 491 11.99 10.17 -22.96
C GLU A 491 11.68 9.04 -21.95
N GLY A 492 10.44 8.50 -21.96
CA GLY A 492 10.06 7.43 -21.05
C GLY A 492 9.81 7.85 -19.61
N ILE A 493 9.67 9.16 -19.36
CA ILE A 493 9.32 9.72 -18.04
C ILE A 493 7.81 9.70 -17.90
N LEU A 494 7.29 8.60 -17.36
CA LEU A 494 5.86 8.29 -17.29
C LEU A 494 5.41 8.16 -15.84
N ASP A 495 4.29 8.81 -15.50
CA ASP A 495 3.62 8.60 -14.21
C ASP A 495 2.32 7.80 -14.43
N PRO A 496 1.99 6.79 -13.61
CA PRO A 496 0.70 6.13 -13.66
C PRO A 496 -0.42 7.13 -13.34
N THR A 497 -1.47 7.15 -14.16
CA THR A 497 -2.61 8.05 -13.98
C THR A 497 -3.29 7.85 -12.63
N LYS A 498 -3.48 6.59 -12.21
CA LYS A 498 -4.06 6.21 -10.92
C LYS A 498 -3.25 6.80 -9.76
N VAL A 499 -1.93 6.68 -9.79
CA VAL A 499 -1.02 7.22 -8.75
C VAL A 499 -1.17 8.74 -8.65
N THR A 500 -1.07 9.46 -9.77
CA THR A 500 -1.17 10.93 -9.78
C THR A 500 -2.55 11.41 -9.30
N ARG A 501 -3.61 10.72 -9.70
CA ARG A 501 -4.99 11.02 -9.32
C ARG A 501 -5.22 10.81 -7.82
N LEU A 502 -4.88 9.63 -7.29
CA LEU A 502 -5.05 9.30 -5.88
C LEU A 502 -4.20 10.19 -4.97
N ALA A 503 -2.96 10.50 -5.38
CA ALA A 503 -2.13 11.45 -4.64
C ALA A 503 -2.80 12.82 -4.47
N LEU A 504 -3.48 13.33 -5.51
CA LEU A 504 -4.22 14.58 -5.45
C LEU A 504 -5.49 14.48 -4.58
N GLU A 505 -6.28 13.43 -4.77
CA GLU A 505 -7.54 13.19 -4.04
C GLU A 505 -7.29 13.04 -2.54
N ASN A 506 -6.32 12.21 -2.14
CA ASN A 506 -5.97 11.99 -0.74
C ASN A 506 -5.37 13.25 -0.09
N ALA A 507 -4.50 13.96 -0.81
CA ALA A 507 -3.94 15.23 -0.36
C ALA A 507 -5.02 16.28 -0.09
N ALA A 508 -5.95 16.46 -1.02
CA ALA A 508 -7.01 17.45 -0.89
C ALA A 508 -8.03 17.09 0.20
N SER A 509 -8.35 15.79 0.35
CA SER A 509 -9.24 15.29 1.40
C SER A 509 -8.75 15.68 2.78
N VAL A 510 -7.52 15.29 3.12
CA VAL A 510 -6.95 15.57 4.45
C VAL A 510 -6.64 17.04 4.65
N ALA A 511 -6.12 17.73 3.63
CA ALA A 511 -5.90 19.17 3.70
C ALA A 511 -7.21 19.94 3.95
N GLY A 512 -8.31 19.52 3.32
CA GLY A 512 -9.65 20.09 3.54
C GLY A 512 -10.12 19.92 4.99
N LEU A 513 -9.87 18.78 5.62
CA LEU A 513 -10.18 18.55 7.02
C LEU A 513 -9.38 19.48 7.94
N LEU A 514 -8.07 19.60 7.68
CA LEU A 514 -7.20 20.48 8.47
C LEU A 514 -7.63 21.96 8.35
N LEU A 515 -7.94 22.42 7.15
CA LEU A 515 -8.40 23.81 6.93
C LEU A 515 -9.71 24.13 7.64
N THR A 516 -10.60 23.17 7.78
CA THR A 516 -11.91 23.32 8.43
C THR A 516 -11.89 23.01 9.93
N THR A 517 -10.75 22.62 10.48
CA THR A 517 -10.59 22.34 11.92
C THR A 517 -10.61 23.64 12.72
N GLU A 518 -11.42 23.68 13.78
CA GLU A 518 -11.53 24.80 14.69
C GLU A 518 -11.04 24.46 16.10
N VAL A 519 -11.12 23.19 16.49
CA VAL A 519 -10.81 22.75 17.86
C VAL A 519 -9.92 21.52 17.82
N MET A 520 -8.90 21.53 18.67
CA MET A 520 -8.07 20.35 18.96
C MET A 520 -8.17 20.00 20.44
N VAL A 521 -8.30 18.72 20.73
CA VAL A 521 -8.40 18.20 22.11
C VAL A 521 -7.35 17.11 22.29
N ALA A 522 -6.42 17.33 23.22
CA ALA A 522 -5.40 16.35 23.59
C ALA A 522 -5.44 16.03 25.09
N GLU A 523 -4.80 14.96 25.51
CA GLU A 523 -4.57 14.72 26.94
C GLU A 523 -3.59 15.76 27.49
N ALA A 524 -3.98 16.41 28.60
CA ALA A 524 -3.08 17.30 29.31
C ALA A 524 -1.81 16.53 29.76
N PRO A 525 -0.63 17.17 29.78
CA PRO A 525 0.55 16.59 30.39
C PRO A 525 0.21 16.15 31.82
N LYS A 526 0.66 14.97 32.20
CA LYS A 526 0.65 14.58 33.62
C LYS A 526 1.69 15.44 34.30
N ASP A 527 1.29 16.22 35.32
CA ASP A 527 2.25 16.83 36.21
C ASP A 527 3.07 15.68 36.82
N GLU A 528 4.37 15.65 36.53
CA GLU A 528 5.29 14.82 37.30
C GLU A 528 5.30 15.43 38.70
N GLU A 529 4.45 14.91 39.60
CA GLU A 529 4.62 15.11 41.02
C GLU A 529 6.04 14.65 41.33
N HIS A 530 6.95 15.63 41.54
CA HIS A 530 8.23 15.36 42.20
C HIS A 530 7.89 14.67 43.51
N ALA A 531 7.98 13.34 43.50
CA ALA A 531 8.03 12.56 44.71
C ALA A 531 9.32 12.98 45.44
N HIS A 532 9.25 14.06 46.19
CA HIS A 532 10.19 14.30 47.28
C HIS A 532 10.01 13.15 48.24
N GLY A 533 10.79 12.10 48.04
CA GLY A 533 11.02 11.05 49.01
C GLY A 533 11.54 11.69 50.27
N GLY A 534 10.64 11.92 51.23
CA GLY A 534 11.01 12.25 52.59
C GLY A 534 11.82 11.10 53.12
N MET A 535 13.09 11.34 53.43
CA MET A 535 13.92 10.46 54.24
C MET A 535 13.21 10.23 55.58
N PRO A 536 13.01 9.00 56.02
CA PRO A 536 12.69 8.73 57.42
C PRO A 536 13.96 8.99 58.23
N GLY A 537 13.89 10.02 59.06
CA GLY A 537 14.92 10.36 59.99
C GLY A 537 15.29 9.18 60.89
N GLY A 538 16.60 8.92 60.98
CA GLY A 538 17.16 7.94 61.88
C GLY A 538 16.88 8.26 63.32
N GLY A 539 16.17 7.36 64.02
CA GLY A 539 16.08 7.30 65.46
C GLY A 539 17.24 6.47 65.99
N MET A 540 18.22 7.17 66.52
CA MET A 540 19.27 6.61 67.38
C MET A 540 18.69 6.38 68.77
N GLY A 541 18.83 5.21 69.32
CA GLY A 541 18.70 4.82 70.74
C GLY A 541 19.29 3.45 70.89
N GLY A 542 20.35 3.28 71.43
CA GLY A 542 20.88 3.52 72.81
C GLY A 542 20.86 2.24 73.60
N MET A 543 22.06 1.66 73.76
CA MET A 543 22.60 0.98 74.97
C MET A 543 21.73 -0.03 75.71
N ASP A 544 22.21 -1.18 75.96
CA ASP A 544 23.01 -1.67 77.10
C ASP A 544 22.96 -3.19 77.21
N MET A 545 24.17 -3.71 77.59
CA MET A 545 24.62 -5.00 78.17
C MET A 545 24.69 -6.19 77.19
#